data_d490f442aa949f0499e8c814f7a89c42
#
_entry.id   d490f442aa949f0499e8c814f7a89c42
#
_cell.length_a   1.000
_cell.length_b   1.000
_cell.length_c   1.000
_cell.angle_alpha   90.00
_cell.angle_beta   90.00
_cell.angle_gamma   90.00
#
_symmetry.space_group_name_H-M   'P 1'
#
loop_
_entity.id
_entity.type
_entity.pdbx_description
1 polymer ?
#
loop_
_entity_poly.entity_id
_entity_poly.type
_entity_poly.pdbx_seq_one_letter_code
_entity_poly.pdbx_strand_id
1 'polypeptide(L)'
;MPRITSVKPQKRKERFNIFLDGKFAFGVDENILVKNHLKVGQILTGDQIEKLIKETILGKLLDQALRFLSYRPRSQKEVTIYLTQKIAKRENIKFREAKESPLIGAVVAKLKRYNYLDDHEFAKWLVNLRIKSASRGLSLIKWELIQKGVDRDIIESILSIHPNQTLIAKKAIEKKLKRWQGLSELDLKKKVYAYLASRGFDFETIKEVFAFLIKRR
;
A
#
# COMPACT_ATOMS: atom_id res chain seq x y z
N MET A 1 -20.17 38.85 4.91
CA MET A 1 -19.52 37.64 5.46
C MET A 1 -20.59 36.65 5.86
N PRO A 2 -20.57 35.40 5.37
CA PRO A 2 -21.60 34.42 5.67
C PRO A 2 -21.62 34.04 7.15
N ARG A 3 -22.84 33.74 7.65
CA ARG A 3 -23.08 33.39 9.05
C ARG A 3 -23.54 31.93 9.15
N ILE A 4 -23.05 31.17 10.13
CA ILE A 4 -23.54 29.84 10.44
C ILE A 4 -24.99 29.95 10.95
N THR A 5 -25.92 29.44 10.18
CA THR A 5 -27.36 29.44 10.51
C THR A 5 -27.82 28.15 11.18
N SER A 6 -27.17 27.02 10.87
CA SER A 6 -27.42 25.77 11.60
C SER A 6 -26.27 24.78 11.50
N VAL A 7 -26.15 23.91 12.52
CA VAL A 7 -25.21 22.80 12.60
C VAL A 7 -26.05 21.54 12.83
N LYS A 8 -26.13 20.65 11.84
CA LYS A 8 -27.00 19.45 11.89
C LYS A 8 -26.16 18.18 11.86
N PRO A 9 -26.40 17.22 12.76
CA PRO A 9 -25.71 15.93 12.72
C PRO A 9 -26.05 15.19 11.42
N GLN A 10 -25.06 14.44 10.90
CA GLN A 10 -25.28 13.52 9.78
C GLN A 10 -25.76 12.17 10.31
N LYS A 11 -26.33 11.32 9.42
CA LYS A 11 -26.72 9.94 9.76
C LYS A 11 -25.55 9.10 10.33
N ARG A 12 -24.32 9.38 9.91
CA ARG A 12 -23.12 8.80 10.51
C ARG A 12 -22.73 9.63 11.74
N LYS A 13 -22.56 8.96 12.88
CA LYS A 13 -22.09 9.56 14.14
C LYS A 13 -20.78 10.33 13.90
N GLU A 14 -20.59 11.41 14.64
CA GLU A 14 -19.38 12.23 14.66
C GLU A 14 -19.17 13.14 13.43
N ARG A 15 -20.22 13.37 12.62
CA ARG A 15 -20.17 14.32 11.49
C ARG A 15 -21.35 15.27 11.48
N PHE A 16 -21.07 16.51 11.08
CA PHE A 16 -22.04 17.61 11.12
C PHE A 16 -22.08 18.33 9.77
N ASN A 17 -23.27 18.73 9.36
CA ASN A 17 -23.49 19.60 8.22
C ASN A 17 -23.56 21.05 8.71
N ILE A 18 -22.74 21.91 8.11
CA ILE A 18 -22.73 23.34 8.37
C ILE A 18 -23.55 24.04 7.29
N PHE A 19 -24.48 24.88 7.74
CA PHE A 19 -25.31 25.71 6.87
C PHE A 19 -24.88 27.18 7.06
N LEU A 20 -24.61 27.84 5.95
CA LEU A 20 -24.30 29.28 5.92
C LEU A 20 -25.45 30.00 5.22
N ASP A 21 -25.99 31.03 5.86
CA ASP A 21 -27.08 31.84 5.34
C ASP A 21 -28.27 31.02 4.84
N GLY A 22 -28.61 29.94 5.59
CA GLY A 22 -29.72 29.01 5.28
C GLY A 22 -29.39 27.92 4.26
N LYS A 23 -28.27 27.95 3.59
CA LYS A 23 -27.87 26.97 2.57
C LYS A 23 -26.79 26.02 3.09
N PHE A 24 -26.86 24.76 2.68
CA PHE A 24 -25.78 23.80 2.97
C PHE A 24 -24.47 24.31 2.38
N ALA A 25 -23.43 24.37 3.19
CA ALA A 25 -22.10 24.80 2.77
C ALA A 25 -21.09 23.63 2.74
N PHE A 26 -20.86 22.98 3.87
CA PHE A 26 -19.93 21.85 3.95
C PHE A 26 -20.21 20.96 5.17
N GLY A 27 -19.62 19.78 5.18
CA GLY A 27 -19.71 18.88 6.35
C GLY A 27 -18.34 18.81 7.05
N VAL A 28 -18.33 18.75 8.36
CA VAL A 28 -17.14 18.62 9.22
C VAL A 28 -17.26 17.39 10.11
N ASP A 29 -16.14 16.87 10.63
CA ASP A 29 -16.14 15.95 11.75
C ASP A 29 -16.19 16.70 13.09
N GLU A 30 -16.44 15.97 14.16
CA GLU A 30 -16.54 16.52 15.51
C GLU A 30 -15.25 17.22 15.94
N ASN A 31 -14.08 16.66 15.57
CA ASN A 31 -12.79 17.26 15.93
C ASN A 31 -12.62 18.65 15.29
N ILE A 32 -13.00 18.80 14.02
CA ILE A 32 -12.96 20.09 13.31
C ILE A 32 -13.97 21.07 13.93
N LEU A 33 -15.18 20.58 14.27
CA LEU A 33 -16.22 21.37 14.90
C LEU A 33 -15.74 21.96 16.23
N VAL A 34 -15.20 21.12 17.11
CA VAL A 34 -14.73 21.50 18.44
C VAL A 34 -13.48 22.40 18.35
N LYS A 35 -12.48 21.97 17.58
CA LYS A 35 -11.21 22.68 17.41
C LYS A 35 -11.41 24.12 16.91
N ASN A 36 -12.36 24.34 16.00
CA ASN A 36 -12.62 25.64 15.43
C ASN A 36 -13.79 26.37 16.09
N HIS A 37 -14.32 25.82 17.21
CA HIS A 37 -15.44 26.38 17.98
C HIS A 37 -16.65 26.78 17.11
N LEU A 38 -16.99 25.92 16.11
CA LEU A 38 -18.05 26.24 15.16
C LEU A 38 -19.43 26.19 15.84
N LYS A 39 -20.11 27.31 15.87
CA LYS A 39 -21.43 27.49 16.52
C LYS A 39 -22.38 28.31 15.67
N VAL A 40 -23.68 28.11 15.88
CA VAL A 40 -24.73 28.92 15.26
C VAL A 40 -24.52 30.39 15.63
N GLY A 41 -24.69 31.30 14.67
CA GLY A 41 -24.46 32.74 14.81
C GLY A 41 -23.04 33.20 14.50
N GLN A 42 -22.06 32.29 14.40
CA GLN A 42 -20.68 32.66 14.07
C GLN A 42 -20.58 33.13 12.62
N ILE A 43 -19.84 34.22 12.42
CA ILE A 43 -19.51 34.79 11.11
C ILE A 43 -18.17 34.16 10.66
N LEU A 44 -18.09 33.70 9.43
CA LEU A 44 -16.86 33.14 8.86
C LEU A 44 -16.38 33.97 7.68
N THR A 45 -15.07 34.16 7.57
CA THR A 45 -14.45 34.74 6.37
C THR A 45 -14.34 33.70 5.26
N GLY A 46 -14.17 34.12 4.02
CA GLY A 46 -13.93 33.22 2.88
C GLY A 46 -12.74 32.27 3.13
N ASP A 47 -11.63 32.83 3.65
CA ASP A 47 -10.42 32.06 3.94
C ASP A 47 -10.65 31.01 5.05
N GLN A 48 -11.43 31.35 6.08
CA GLN A 48 -11.81 30.40 7.12
C GLN A 48 -12.64 29.25 6.56
N ILE A 49 -13.59 29.54 5.69
CA ILE A 49 -14.44 28.53 5.03
C ILE A 49 -13.56 27.60 4.16
N GLU A 50 -12.68 28.18 3.35
CA GLU A 50 -11.77 27.39 2.50
C GLU A 50 -10.86 26.48 3.33
N LYS A 51 -10.30 27.00 4.42
CA LYS A 51 -9.47 26.23 5.36
C LYS A 51 -10.25 25.08 5.97
N LEU A 52 -11.49 25.30 6.44
CA LEU A 52 -12.35 24.28 7.02
C LEU A 52 -12.71 23.18 6.00
N ILE A 53 -12.98 23.57 4.76
CA ILE A 53 -13.24 22.64 3.66
C ILE A 53 -11.98 21.79 3.40
N LYS A 54 -10.80 22.38 3.29
CA LYS A 54 -9.52 21.67 3.10
C LYS A 54 -9.24 20.70 4.25
N GLU A 55 -9.41 21.12 5.50
CA GLU A 55 -9.24 20.25 6.68
C GLU A 55 -10.21 19.06 6.64
N THR A 56 -11.47 19.31 6.29
CA THR A 56 -12.49 18.24 6.16
C THR A 56 -12.12 17.21 5.08
N ILE A 57 -11.62 17.69 3.94
CA ILE A 57 -11.20 16.83 2.84
C ILE A 57 -10.01 15.99 3.28
N LEU A 58 -9.03 16.59 3.92
CA LEU A 58 -7.85 15.92 4.44
C LEU A 58 -8.23 14.81 5.44
N GLY A 59 -9.15 15.10 6.38
CA GLY A 59 -9.68 14.11 7.33
C GLY A 59 -10.33 12.92 6.60
N LYS A 60 -11.20 13.18 5.63
CA LYS A 60 -11.85 12.12 4.82
C LYS A 60 -10.85 11.26 4.07
N LEU A 61 -9.83 11.86 3.48
CA LEU A 61 -8.78 11.13 2.76
C LEU A 61 -7.93 10.30 3.72
N LEU A 62 -7.62 10.83 4.90
CA LEU A 62 -6.90 10.11 5.95
C LEU A 62 -7.69 8.88 6.41
N ASP A 63 -8.99 9.02 6.72
CA ASP A 63 -9.86 7.89 7.11
C ASP A 63 -9.93 6.81 6.03
N GLN A 64 -9.99 7.23 4.75
CA GLN A 64 -9.99 6.30 3.63
C GLN A 64 -8.65 5.56 3.50
N ALA A 65 -7.54 6.27 3.71
CA ALA A 65 -6.21 5.66 3.68
C ALA A 65 -6.00 4.70 4.85
N LEU A 66 -6.44 5.05 6.06
CA LEU A 66 -6.39 4.16 7.23
C LEU A 66 -7.18 2.88 7.00
N ARG A 67 -8.39 2.97 6.45
CA ARG A 67 -9.17 1.79 6.04
C ARG A 67 -8.47 0.97 4.95
N PHE A 68 -7.80 1.62 3.99
CA PHE A 68 -7.05 0.91 2.96
C PHE A 68 -5.84 0.16 3.53
N LEU A 69 -5.21 0.71 4.56
CA LEU A 69 -4.09 0.10 5.28
C LEU A 69 -4.52 -1.00 6.25
N SER A 70 -5.73 -0.95 6.81
CA SER A 70 -6.21 -1.94 7.79
C SER A 70 -6.35 -3.37 7.23
N TYR A 71 -6.49 -3.53 5.91
CA TYR A 71 -6.59 -4.85 5.28
C TYR A 71 -5.25 -5.58 5.16
N ARG A 72 -4.18 -4.85 4.90
CA ARG A 72 -2.80 -5.35 4.83
C ARG A 72 -1.79 -4.19 4.76
N PRO A 73 -0.52 -4.41 5.09
CA PRO A 73 0.53 -3.44 4.81
C PRO A 73 0.56 -3.01 3.33
N ARG A 74 0.83 -1.73 3.10
CA ARG A 74 0.90 -1.13 1.75
C ARG A 74 2.14 -0.26 1.64
N SER A 75 2.72 -0.20 0.43
CA SER A 75 3.79 0.76 0.17
C SER A 75 3.25 2.19 0.05
N GLN A 76 4.14 3.16 0.24
CA GLN A 76 3.81 4.57 0.02
C GLN A 76 3.26 4.80 -1.40
N LYS A 77 3.84 4.16 -2.42
CA LYS A 77 3.35 4.25 -3.81
C LYS A 77 1.92 3.73 -3.95
N GLU A 78 1.57 2.61 -3.31
CA GLU A 78 0.20 2.07 -3.34
C GLU A 78 -0.80 3.03 -2.69
N VAL A 79 -0.44 3.63 -1.55
CA VAL A 79 -1.28 4.63 -0.86
C VAL A 79 -1.43 5.88 -1.71
N THR A 80 -0.34 6.38 -2.30
CA THR A 80 -0.36 7.55 -3.20
C THR A 80 -1.31 7.32 -4.39
N ILE A 81 -1.19 6.18 -5.07
CA ILE A 81 -2.07 5.82 -6.19
C ILE A 81 -3.53 5.76 -5.73
N TYR A 82 -3.80 5.13 -4.59
CA TYR A 82 -5.15 5.04 -4.03
C TYR A 82 -5.75 6.43 -3.75
N LEU A 83 -4.99 7.32 -3.11
CA LEU A 83 -5.44 8.69 -2.80
C LEU A 83 -5.68 9.50 -4.09
N THR A 84 -4.78 9.37 -5.07
CA THR A 84 -4.95 10.01 -6.39
C THR A 84 -6.27 9.59 -7.04
N GLN A 85 -6.60 8.29 -7.04
CA GLN A 85 -7.87 7.80 -7.55
C GLN A 85 -9.09 8.36 -6.81
N LYS A 86 -8.98 8.52 -5.47
CA LYS A 86 -10.06 9.10 -4.67
C LYS A 86 -10.30 10.59 -4.98
N ILE A 87 -9.23 11.35 -5.14
CA ILE A 87 -9.30 12.77 -5.53
C ILE A 87 -9.85 12.89 -6.95
N ALA A 88 -9.29 12.15 -7.92
CA ALA A 88 -9.75 12.17 -9.30
C ALA A 88 -11.26 11.92 -9.42
N LYS A 89 -11.76 10.89 -8.72
CA LYS A 89 -13.21 10.56 -8.70
C LYS A 89 -14.04 11.64 -8.02
N ARG A 90 -13.53 12.24 -6.94
CA ARG A 90 -14.26 13.24 -6.17
C ARG A 90 -14.40 14.56 -6.91
N GLU A 91 -13.30 15.01 -7.56
CA GLU A 91 -13.21 16.29 -8.23
C GLU A 91 -13.56 16.21 -9.72
N ASN A 92 -13.86 14.99 -10.20
CA ASN A 92 -14.16 14.68 -11.60
C ASN A 92 -13.04 15.18 -12.56
N ILE A 93 -11.78 14.99 -12.15
CA ILE A 93 -10.60 15.36 -12.90
C ILE A 93 -9.79 14.13 -13.34
N LYS A 94 -8.87 14.32 -14.28
CA LYS A 94 -7.98 13.23 -14.74
C LYS A 94 -7.01 12.82 -13.64
N PHE A 95 -6.59 11.55 -13.65
CA PHE A 95 -5.63 11.00 -12.71
C PHE A 95 -4.32 11.81 -12.65
N ARG A 96 -3.84 12.30 -13.80
CA ARG A 96 -2.62 13.11 -13.88
C ARG A 96 -2.75 14.41 -13.10
N GLU A 97 -3.88 15.09 -13.20
CA GLU A 97 -4.17 16.33 -12.47
C GLU A 97 -4.31 16.06 -10.96
N ALA A 98 -5.08 15.02 -10.60
CA ALA A 98 -5.27 14.62 -9.22
C ALA A 98 -3.95 14.26 -8.51
N LYS A 99 -2.96 13.74 -9.24
CA LYS A 99 -1.65 13.38 -8.70
C LYS A 99 -0.88 14.58 -8.14
N GLU A 100 -1.09 15.76 -8.70
CA GLU A 100 -0.43 17.01 -8.28
C GLU A 100 -1.10 17.64 -7.04
N SER A 101 -2.16 17.04 -6.51
CA SER A 101 -2.87 17.57 -5.34
C SER A 101 -1.99 17.56 -4.08
N PRO A 102 -1.80 18.72 -3.41
CA PRO A 102 -1.01 18.82 -2.19
C PRO A 102 -1.60 18.00 -1.03
N LEU A 103 -2.88 17.65 -1.11
CA LEU A 103 -3.56 16.84 -0.10
C LEU A 103 -2.96 15.43 0.01
N ILE A 104 -2.45 14.86 -1.10
CA ILE A 104 -1.80 13.54 -1.09
C ILE A 104 -0.57 13.57 -0.20
N GLY A 105 0.32 14.54 -0.43
CA GLY A 105 1.53 14.72 0.38
C GLY A 105 1.21 14.92 1.87
N ALA A 106 0.19 15.74 2.16
CA ALA A 106 -0.25 16.00 3.53
C ALA A 106 -0.78 14.75 4.24
N VAL A 107 -1.57 13.89 3.55
CA VAL A 107 -2.05 12.62 4.10
C VAL A 107 -0.90 11.64 4.31
N VAL A 108 -0.02 11.48 3.31
CA VAL A 108 1.15 10.59 3.40
C VAL A 108 2.06 11.00 4.56
N ALA A 109 2.34 12.29 4.72
CA ALA A 109 3.14 12.81 5.83
C ALA A 109 2.52 12.50 7.20
N LYS A 110 1.19 12.66 7.34
CA LYS A 110 0.48 12.27 8.57
C LYS A 110 0.57 10.77 8.84
N LEU A 111 0.33 9.93 7.83
CA LEU A 111 0.42 8.48 7.99
C LEU A 111 1.82 8.03 8.42
N LYS A 112 2.88 8.63 7.86
CA LYS A 112 4.27 8.36 8.27
C LYS A 112 4.53 8.82 9.71
N ARG A 113 4.10 10.04 10.06
CA ARG A 113 4.29 10.58 11.42
C ARG A 113 3.69 9.70 12.51
N TYR A 114 2.58 9.03 12.22
CA TYR A 114 1.91 8.12 13.15
C TYR A 114 2.28 6.65 12.95
N ASN A 115 3.33 6.35 12.16
CA ASN A 115 3.82 5.01 11.85
C ASN A 115 2.76 4.06 11.22
N TYR A 116 1.74 4.61 10.55
CA TYR A 116 0.79 3.82 9.79
C TYR A 116 1.31 3.45 8.39
N LEU A 117 2.35 4.13 7.92
CA LEU A 117 2.94 3.94 6.59
C LEU A 117 4.45 3.87 6.71
N ASP A 118 4.98 2.67 6.49
CA ASP A 118 6.40 2.34 6.56
C ASP A 118 6.76 1.34 5.45
N ASP A 119 7.59 1.76 4.49
CA ASP A 119 8.01 0.94 3.36
C ASP A 119 8.97 -0.18 3.79
N HIS A 120 9.69 -0.05 4.90
CA HIS A 120 10.53 -1.09 5.46
C HIS A 120 9.67 -2.25 6.03
N GLU A 121 8.66 -1.93 6.84
CA GLU A 121 7.73 -2.93 7.37
C GLU A 121 6.88 -3.57 6.25
N PHE A 122 6.47 -2.77 5.25
CA PHE A 122 5.82 -3.31 4.06
C PHE A 122 6.70 -4.31 3.32
N ALA A 123 7.99 -3.98 3.10
CA ALA A 123 8.92 -4.84 2.39
C ALA A 123 9.20 -6.13 3.16
N LYS A 124 9.43 -6.08 4.47
CA LYS A 124 9.54 -7.28 5.33
C LYS A 124 8.31 -8.18 5.20
N TRP A 125 7.13 -7.59 5.31
CA TRP A 125 5.88 -8.33 5.18
C TRP A 125 5.77 -9.02 3.81
N LEU A 126 6.08 -8.30 2.71
CA LEU A 126 5.99 -8.84 1.36
C LEU A 126 6.98 -9.99 1.13
N VAL A 127 8.24 -9.83 1.55
CA VAL A 127 9.28 -10.86 1.46
C VAL A 127 8.84 -12.12 2.19
N ASN A 128 8.42 -11.99 3.45
CA ASN A 128 7.95 -13.13 4.25
C ASN A 128 6.73 -13.83 3.60
N LEU A 129 5.78 -13.04 3.08
CA LEU A 129 4.62 -13.58 2.38
C LEU A 129 5.03 -14.38 1.14
N ARG A 130 5.95 -13.85 0.31
CA ARG A 130 6.38 -14.51 -0.94
C ARG A 130 7.22 -15.75 -0.70
N ILE A 131 8.07 -15.74 0.31
CA ILE A 131 8.86 -16.92 0.70
C ILE A 131 7.94 -18.01 1.24
N LYS A 132 7.05 -17.69 2.19
CA LYS A 132 6.20 -18.68 2.85
C LYS A 132 5.11 -19.26 1.94
N SER A 133 4.36 -18.40 1.24
CA SER A 133 3.18 -18.83 0.46
C SER A 133 3.51 -19.30 -0.95
N ALA A 134 4.50 -18.70 -1.60
CA ALA A 134 4.77 -18.92 -3.02
C ALA A 134 6.14 -19.53 -3.31
N SER A 135 7.02 -19.67 -2.32
CA SER A 135 8.41 -20.12 -2.49
C SER A 135 9.08 -19.44 -3.68
N ARG A 136 9.07 -18.09 -3.68
CA ARG A 136 9.70 -17.26 -4.72
C ARG A 136 11.15 -16.97 -4.38
N GLY A 137 12.00 -16.93 -5.39
CA GLY A 137 13.38 -16.48 -5.28
C GLY A 137 13.49 -14.97 -5.08
N LEU A 138 14.62 -14.53 -4.50
CA LEU A 138 14.82 -13.14 -4.10
C LEU A 138 14.84 -12.18 -5.30
N SER A 139 15.29 -12.61 -6.49
CA SER A 139 15.32 -11.75 -7.67
C SER A 139 13.92 -11.29 -8.09
N LEU A 140 12.95 -12.20 -8.08
CA LEU A 140 11.56 -11.86 -8.41
C LEU A 140 10.91 -11.01 -7.32
N ILE A 141 11.24 -11.26 -6.05
CA ILE A 141 10.76 -10.44 -4.92
C ILE A 141 11.35 -9.02 -5.00
N LYS A 142 12.64 -8.91 -5.30
CA LYS A 142 13.33 -7.62 -5.52
C LYS A 142 12.62 -6.81 -6.60
N TRP A 143 12.36 -7.44 -7.74
CA TRP A 143 11.63 -6.79 -8.83
C TRP A 143 10.22 -6.32 -8.39
N GLU A 144 9.47 -7.17 -7.66
CA GLU A 144 8.15 -6.81 -7.15
C GLU A 144 8.21 -5.59 -6.20
N LEU A 145 9.19 -5.55 -5.29
CA LEU A 145 9.40 -4.41 -4.38
C LEU A 145 9.72 -3.11 -5.14
N ILE A 146 10.57 -3.17 -6.17
CA ILE A 146 10.86 -2.03 -7.05
C ILE A 146 9.57 -1.53 -7.73
N GLN A 147 8.75 -2.42 -8.26
CA GLN A 147 7.46 -2.06 -8.87
C GLN A 147 6.50 -1.41 -7.85
N LYS A 148 6.60 -1.82 -6.58
CA LYS A 148 5.85 -1.21 -5.46
C LYS A 148 6.42 0.12 -4.99
N GLY A 149 7.56 0.55 -5.56
CA GLY A 149 8.18 1.84 -5.27
C GLY A 149 8.94 1.89 -3.94
N VAL A 150 9.34 0.73 -3.43
CA VAL A 150 10.21 0.66 -2.25
C VAL A 150 11.62 1.10 -2.65
N ASP A 151 12.28 1.85 -1.77
CA ASP A 151 13.64 2.33 -1.96
C ASP A 151 14.64 1.18 -2.07
N ARG A 152 15.70 1.36 -2.88
CA ARG A 152 16.70 0.32 -3.13
C ARG A 152 17.46 -0.07 -1.86
N ASP A 153 17.81 0.89 -1.02
CA ASP A 153 18.57 0.62 0.21
C ASP A 153 17.72 -0.22 1.19
N ILE A 154 16.43 0.05 1.28
CA ILE A 154 15.48 -0.76 2.05
C ILE A 154 15.42 -2.19 1.48
N ILE A 155 15.32 -2.32 0.15
CA ILE A 155 15.27 -3.63 -0.50
C ILE A 155 16.52 -4.44 -0.21
N GLU A 156 17.73 -3.85 -0.40
CA GLU A 156 19.00 -4.55 -0.18
C GLU A 156 19.14 -4.97 1.28
N SER A 157 18.81 -4.08 2.23
CA SER A 157 18.90 -4.39 3.67
C SER A 157 18.03 -5.57 4.08
N ILE A 158 16.81 -5.67 3.50
CA ILE A 158 15.87 -6.74 3.85
C ILE A 158 16.25 -8.05 3.16
N LEU A 159 16.67 -8.01 1.90
CA LEU A 159 17.02 -9.22 1.16
C LEU A 159 18.31 -9.87 1.66
N SER A 160 19.27 -9.09 2.18
CA SER A 160 20.51 -9.60 2.76
C SER A 160 20.29 -10.52 3.99
N ILE A 161 19.17 -10.39 4.68
CA ILE A 161 18.82 -11.23 5.84
C ILE A 161 18.32 -12.63 5.40
N HIS A 162 18.04 -12.85 4.11
CA HIS A 162 17.49 -14.09 3.58
C HIS A 162 18.49 -14.83 2.66
N PRO A 163 19.69 -15.25 3.14
CA PRO A 163 20.73 -15.82 2.28
C PRO A 163 20.39 -17.23 1.76
N ASN A 164 19.57 -18.00 2.47
CA ASN A 164 19.38 -19.42 2.17
C ASN A 164 18.28 -19.67 1.11
N GLN A 165 18.57 -19.29 -0.15
CA GLN A 165 17.65 -19.52 -1.26
C GLN A 165 17.52 -21.01 -1.63
N THR A 166 18.54 -21.81 -1.40
CA THR A 166 18.54 -23.25 -1.73
C THR A 166 17.45 -24.00 -0.98
N LEU A 167 17.20 -23.67 0.30
CA LEU A 167 16.12 -24.28 1.06
C LEU A 167 14.74 -23.91 0.51
N ILE A 168 14.57 -22.63 0.14
CA ILE A 168 13.32 -22.13 -0.44
C ILE A 168 13.07 -22.78 -1.80
N ALA A 169 14.10 -22.91 -2.63
CA ALA A 169 14.03 -23.56 -3.95
C ALA A 169 13.70 -25.06 -3.84
N LYS A 170 14.27 -25.78 -2.86
CA LYS A 170 13.91 -27.17 -2.57
C LYS A 170 12.44 -27.31 -2.25
N LYS A 171 11.89 -26.47 -1.37
CA LYS A 171 10.44 -26.44 -1.06
C LYS A 171 9.58 -26.10 -2.29
N ALA A 172 10.05 -25.18 -3.14
CA ALA A 172 9.33 -24.78 -4.34
C ALA A 172 9.12 -25.98 -5.31
N ILE A 173 10.13 -26.83 -5.43
CA ILE A 173 10.14 -27.91 -6.40
C ILE A 173 9.50 -29.21 -5.87
N GLU A 174 9.39 -29.37 -4.57
CA GLU A 174 8.97 -30.61 -3.91
C GLU A 174 7.65 -31.16 -4.47
N LYS A 175 6.65 -30.30 -4.62
CA LYS A 175 5.34 -30.67 -5.20
C LYS A 175 5.43 -31.05 -6.69
N LYS A 176 6.46 -30.58 -7.40
CA LYS A 176 6.64 -30.88 -8.83
C LYS A 176 7.38 -32.18 -9.07
N LEU A 177 8.26 -32.57 -8.15
CA LEU A 177 9.04 -33.77 -8.28
C LEU A 177 8.17 -35.03 -8.47
N LYS A 178 7.05 -35.12 -7.76
CA LYS A 178 6.08 -36.21 -7.93
C LYS A 178 5.59 -36.37 -9.38
N ARG A 179 5.43 -35.27 -10.10
CA ARG A 179 4.97 -35.23 -11.51
C ARG A 179 6.11 -35.48 -12.51
N TRP A 180 7.35 -35.41 -12.07
CA TRP A 180 8.54 -35.55 -12.90
C TRP A 180 9.29 -36.86 -12.64
N GLN A 181 8.66 -37.79 -11.93
CA GLN A 181 9.15 -39.13 -11.76
C GLN A 181 9.21 -39.86 -13.13
N GLY A 182 10.27 -40.61 -13.38
CA GLY A 182 10.44 -41.35 -14.64
C GLY A 182 11.04 -40.56 -15.81
N LEU A 183 11.29 -39.25 -15.65
CA LEU A 183 11.95 -38.45 -16.69
C LEU A 183 13.44 -38.82 -16.80
N SER A 184 14.00 -38.67 -18.00
CA SER A 184 15.45 -38.71 -18.18
C SER A 184 16.13 -37.62 -17.36
N GLU A 185 17.41 -37.77 -17.02
CA GLU A 185 18.17 -36.75 -16.30
C GLU A 185 18.19 -35.42 -17.06
N LEU A 186 18.33 -35.47 -18.37
CA LEU A 186 18.35 -34.31 -19.25
C LEU A 186 17.02 -33.54 -19.21
N ASP A 187 15.90 -34.26 -19.28
CA ASP A 187 14.56 -33.65 -19.26
C ASP A 187 14.22 -33.12 -17.87
N LEU A 188 14.62 -33.84 -16.83
CA LEU A 188 14.50 -33.36 -15.45
C LEU A 188 15.28 -32.06 -15.26
N LYS A 189 16.53 -31.98 -15.74
CA LYS A 189 17.36 -30.79 -15.70
C LYS A 189 16.64 -29.62 -16.36
N LYS A 190 16.17 -29.77 -17.59
CA LYS A 190 15.44 -28.74 -18.32
C LYS A 190 14.22 -28.22 -17.50
N LYS A 191 13.42 -29.15 -16.95
CA LYS A 191 12.22 -28.77 -16.18
C LYS A 191 12.55 -28.08 -14.86
N VAL A 192 13.56 -28.57 -14.12
CA VAL A 192 14.02 -27.94 -12.85
C VAL A 192 14.52 -26.53 -13.10
N TYR A 193 15.40 -26.37 -14.08
CA TYR A 193 15.99 -25.06 -14.41
C TYR A 193 14.91 -24.07 -14.85
N ALA A 194 14.06 -24.44 -15.81
CA ALA A 194 12.98 -23.58 -16.28
C ALA A 194 12.02 -23.19 -15.14
N TYR A 195 11.64 -24.13 -14.29
CA TYR A 195 10.70 -23.88 -13.21
C TYR A 195 11.27 -22.95 -12.13
N LEU A 196 12.51 -23.21 -11.67
CA LEU A 196 13.11 -22.39 -10.64
C LEU A 196 13.52 -21.00 -11.16
N ALA A 197 14.02 -20.91 -12.40
CA ALA A 197 14.30 -19.63 -13.04
C ALA A 197 13.03 -18.77 -13.16
N SER A 198 11.91 -19.34 -13.58
CA SER A 198 10.62 -18.63 -13.65
C SER A 198 10.12 -18.15 -12.28
N ARG A 199 10.64 -18.69 -11.19
CA ARG A 199 10.34 -18.27 -9.82
C ARG A 199 11.34 -17.27 -9.24
N GLY A 200 12.35 -16.89 -10.03
CA GLY A 200 13.34 -15.87 -9.66
C GLY A 200 14.48 -16.38 -8.79
N PHE A 201 14.79 -17.67 -8.86
CA PHE A 201 16.01 -18.22 -8.27
C PHE A 201 17.20 -17.99 -9.22
N ASP A 202 18.37 -17.70 -8.67
CA ASP A 202 19.60 -17.52 -9.43
C ASP A 202 20.16 -18.87 -9.91
N PHE A 203 21.08 -18.79 -10.87
CA PHE A 203 21.67 -19.99 -11.50
C PHE A 203 22.40 -20.90 -10.53
N GLU A 204 23.15 -20.35 -9.57
CA GLU A 204 23.90 -21.14 -8.60
C GLU A 204 22.96 -21.89 -7.66
N THR A 205 21.92 -21.24 -7.15
CA THR A 205 20.87 -21.89 -6.36
C THR A 205 20.20 -23.03 -7.14
N ILE A 206 19.88 -22.81 -8.42
CA ILE A 206 19.26 -23.86 -9.26
C ILE A 206 20.20 -25.04 -9.45
N LYS A 207 21.49 -24.80 -9.74
CA LYS A 207 22.51 -25.81 -9.90
C LYS A 207 22.70 -26.66 -8.63
N GLU A 208 22.76 -26.00 -7.47
CA GLU A 208 22.85 -26.70 -6.18
C GLU A 208 21.62 -27.61 -5.93
N VAL A 209 20.42 -27.09 -6.18
CA VAL A 209 19.19 -27.87 -6.02
C VAL A 209 19.17 -29.07 -6.98
N PHE A 210 19.56 -28.88 -8.23
CA PHE A 210 19.61 -29.98 -9.20
C PHE A 210 20.66 -31.05 -8.79
N ALA A 211 21.88 -30.64 -8.40
CA ALA A 211 22.89 -31.54 -7.91
C ALA A 211 22.43 -32.38 -6.69
N PHE A 212 21.70 -31.71 -5.77
CA PHE A 212 21.07 -32.40 -4.64
C PHE A 212 20.03 -33.44 -5.06
N LEU A 213 19.23 -33.15 -6.07
CA LEU A 213 18.20 -34.04 -6.56
C LEU A 213 18.78 -35.31 -7.23
N ILE A 214 19.87 -35.14 -7.98
CA ILE A 214 20.56 -36.26 -8.65
C ILE A 214 21.20 -37.22 -7.63
N LYS A 215 21.81 -36.69 -6.57
CA LYS A 215 22.41 -37.50 -5.49
C LYS A 215 21.39 -38.35 -4.70
N ARG A 216 20.10 -38.01 -4.78
CA ARG A 216 19.01 -38.71 -4.07
C ARG A 216 18.21 -39.70 -4.96
N ARG A 217 18.54 -39.77 -6.24
CA ARG A 217 17.99 -40.74 -7.19
C ARG A 217 18.79 -42.02 -7.17
#